data_94fdf3015b1db1c0a71e283647c30e27
#
_entry.id   94fdf3015b1db1c0a71e283647c30e27
#
_cell.length_a   1.000
_cell.length_b   1.000
_cell.length_c   1.000
_cell.angle_alpha   90.00
_cell.angle_beta   90.00
_cell.angle_gamma   90.00
#
_symmetry.space_group_name_H-M   'P 1'
#
loop_
_entity.id
_entity.type
_entity.pdbx_description
1 polymer ?
#
loop_
_entity_poly.entity_id
_entity_poly.type
_entity_poly.pdbx_seq_one_letter_code
_entity_poly.pdbx_strand_id
1 'polypeptide(L)'
;VWAFLYLRTHQPGMLTLDPHQYQIHGPTAKTVLKIGIPSSFQYLFIDLSFVFVNSIINGYGVIAASAVAVGSKVVNLSQTGISALSTGVGTMAGQNIGANKPERADKTIRIGVRCALVVAIVMFGIIQAIPGPLVKLFNRDPAALEESIRCLRYLSLMAFPSAFFFIYVAIATASGFTVFSMFCHVLDGVVVRVALSLLLTRVFGMGLAGVYLGMG
;
A
#
# COMPACT_ATOMS: atom_id res chain seq x y z
N VAL A 1 23.07 -2.43 8.90
CA VAL A 1 24.32 -2.58 9.69
C VAL A 1 23.99 -2.82 11.16
N TRP A 2 23.21 -1.95 11.84
CA TRP A 2 22.88 -2.09 13.28
C TRP A 2 22.17 -3.42 13.62
N ALA A 3 21.16 -3.81 12.84
CA ALA A 3 20.46 -5.08 13.05
C ALA A 3 21.40 -6.30 12.91
N PHE A 4 22.33 -6.25 11.95
CA PHE A 4 23.33 -7.29 11.75
C PHE A 4 24.28 -7.41 12.95
N LEU A 5 24.80 -6.28 13.43
CA LEU A 5 25.68 -6.24 14.61
C LEU A 5 24.94 -6.72 15.86
N TYR A 6 23.69 -6.29 16.05
CA TYR A 6 22.87 -6.73 17.19
C TYR A 6 22.63 -8.24 17.19
N LEU A 7 22.24 -8.82 16.05
CA LEU A 7 22.00 -10.26 15.93
C LEU A 7 23.28 -11.06 16.14
N ARG A 8 24.42 -10.57 15.63
CA ARG A 8 25.73 -11.23 15.82
C ARG A 8 26.16 -11.24 17.27
N THR A 9 25.87 -10.20 18.07
CA THR A 9 26.26 -10.10 19.47
C THR A 9 25.33 -10.84 20.42
N HIS A 10 24.02 -10.86 20.11
CA HIS A 10 23.01 -11.42 21.03
C HIS A 10 22.54 -12.82 20.63
N GLN A 11 22.75 -13.23 19.38
CA GLN A 11 22.40 -14.57 18.89
C GLN A 11 23.49 -15.11 17.95
N PRO A 12 24.67 -15.47 18.47
CA PRO A 12 25.84 -15.84 17.65
C PRO A 12 25.64 -17.10 16.79
N GLY A 13 24.60 -17.91 17.04
CA GLY A 13 24.25 -19.06 16.22
C GLY A 13 23.35 -18.77 15.03
N MET A 14 22.76 -17.56 14.94
CA MET A 14 21.77 -17.22 13.91
C MET A 14 22.39 -16.61 12.63
N LEU A 15 23.56 -15.98 12.77
CA LEU A 15 24.30 -15.35 11.66
C LEU A 15 25.77 -15.80 11.75
N THR A 16 26.07 -16.90 11.13
CA THR A 16 27.46 -17.35 10.91
C THR A 16 27.94 -16.85 9.56
N LEU A 17 29.17 -16.34 9.51
CA LEU A 17 29.84 -15.93 8.26
C LEU A 17 30.60 -17.10 7.61
N ASP A 18 30.26 -18.34 7.95
CA ASP A 18 30.86 -19.51 7.35
C ASP A 18 30.38 -19.68 5.90
N PRO A 19 31.27 -19.60 4.90
CA PRO A 19 30.92 -19.76 3.49
C PRO A 19 30.20 -21.08 3.18
N HIS A 20 30.45 -22.13 3.95
CA HIS A 20 29.80 -23.44 3.79
C HIS A 20 28.31 -23.41 4.13
N GLN A 21 27.86 -22.46 4.93
CA GLN A 21 26.44 -22.32 5.30
C GLN A 21 25.63 -21.50 4.27
N TYR A 22 26.29 -20.82 3.33
CA TYR A 22 25.64 -20.05 2.25
C TYR A 22 25.42 -20.89 0.97
N GLN A 23 25.33 -22.21 1.13
CA GLN A 23 24.99 -23.06 -0.02
C GLN A 23 23.52 -22.87 -0.43
N ILE A 24 23.30 -22.73 -1.73
CA ILE A 24 21.94 -22.61 -2.27
C ILE A 24 21.27 -23.98 -2.21
N HIS A 25 20.36 -24.16 -1.28
CA HIS A 25 19.49 -25.33 -1.24
C HIS A 25 18.38 -25.19 -2.28
N GLY A 26 18.37 -26.06 -3.29
CA GLY A 26 17.43 -26.05 -4.39
C GLY A 26 15.95 -25.96 -3.96
N PRO A 27 15.47 -26.75 -2.97
CA PRO A 27 14.09 -26.66 -2.47
C PRO A 27 13.76 -25.29 -1.87
N THR A 28 14.68 -24.71 -1.09
CA THR A 28 14.52 -23.39 -0.49
C THR A 28 14.48 -22.28 -1.57
N ALA A 29 15.41 -22.35 -2.53
CA ALA A 29 15.44 -21.43 -3.65
C ALA A 29 14.14 -21.48 -4.46
N LYS A 30 13.61 -22.67 -4.73
CA LYS A 30 12.33 -22.87 -5.42
C LYS A 30 11.17 -22.24 -4.64
N THR A 31 11.15 -22.36 -3.31
CA THR A 31 10.11 -21.74 -2.47
C THR A 31 10.21 -20.22 -2.50
N VAL A 32 11.43 -19.67 -2.40
CA VAL A 32 11.66 -18.22 -2.49
C VAL A 32 11.22 -17.68 -3.85
N LEU A 33 11.55 -18.36 -4.95
CA LEU A 33 11.13 -17.95 -6.28
C LEU A 33 9.60 -18.07 -6.47
N LYS A 34 8.99 -19.13 -5.95
CA LYS A 34 7.53 -19.33 -6.01
C LYS A 34 6.75 -18.22 -5.33
N ILE A 35 7.31 -17.61 -4.29
CA ILE A 35 6.71 -16.48 -3.58
C ILE A 35 7.15 -15.16 -4.21
N GLY A 36 8.44 -15.03 -4.52
CA GLY A 36 9.04 -13.77 -4.98
C GLY A 36 8.59 -13.35 -6.38
N ILE A 37 8.48 -14.30 -7.32
CA ILE A 37 8.07 -13.98 -8.69
C ILE A 37 6.65 -13.37 -8.73
N PRO A 38 5.60 -14.00 -8.15
CA PRO A 38 4.28 -13.37 -8.13
C PRO A 38 4.26 -12.01 -7.42
N SER A 39 5.02 -11.88 -6.31
CA SER A 39 5.12 -10.60 -5.60
C SER A 39 5.79 -9.51 -6.43
N SER A 40 6.80 -9.84 -7.23
CA SER A 40 7.45 -8.89 -8.13
C SER A 40 6.51 -8.43 -9.24
N PHE A 41 5.76 -9.34 -9.84
CA PHE A 41 4.73 -8.98 -10.83
C PHE A 41 3.63 -8.10 -10.22
N GLN A 42 3.22 -8.35 -8.98
CA GLN A 42 2.29 -7.52 -8.25
C GLN A 42 2.73 -6.05 -8.20
N TYR A 43 3.96 -5.78 -7.77
CA TYR A 43 4.51 -4.42 -7.74
C TYR A 43 4.63 -3.80 -9.14
N LEU A 44 5.06 -4.57 -10.13
CA LEU A 44 5.13 -4.12 -11.51
C LEU A 44 3.76 -3.62 -12.02
N PHE A 45 2.69 -4.38 -11.79
CA PHE A 45 1.35 -3.99 -12.24
C PHE A 45 0.81 -2.77 -11.49
N ILE A 46 1.10 -2.65 -10.19
CA ILE A 46 0.76 -1.46 -9.40
C ILE A 46 1.44 -0.23 -10.01
N ASP A 47 2.75 -0.29 -10.25
CA ASP A 47 3.52 0.84 -10.79
C ASP A 47 3.06 1.21 -12.20
N LEU A 48 2.80 0.22 -13.08
CA LEU A 48 2.26 0.47 -14.41
C LEU A 48 0.90 1.17 -14.36
N SER A 49 0.02 0.80 -13.42
CA SER A 49 -1.27 1.48 -13.26
C SER A 49 -1.12 2.94 -12.84
N PHE A 50 -0.16 3.23 -11.96
CA PHE A 50 0.16 4.62 -11.59
C PHE A 50 0.72 5.42 -12.77
N VAL A 51 1.59 4.84 -13.59
CA VAL A 51 2.11 5.50 -14.81
C VAL A 51 0.96 5.83 -15.76
N PHE A 52 0.03 4.89 -15.94
CA PHE A 52 -1.13 5.11 -16.81
C PHE A 52 -2.04 6.24 -16.30
N VAL A 53 -2.39 6.22 -15.02
CA VAL A 53 -3.25 7.27 -14.43
C VAL A 53 -2.54 8.62 -14.42
N ASN A 54 -1.23 8.66 -14.14
CA ASN A 54 -0.44 9.90 -14.23
C ASN A 54 -0.41 10.45 -15.67
N SER A 55 -0.41 9.59 -16.69
CA SER A 55 -0.54 10.03 -18.08
C SER A 55 -1.88 10.74 -18.34
N ILE A 56 -2.97 10.23 -17.77
CA ILE A 56 -4.29 10.91 -17.86
C ILE A 56 -4.23 12.28 -17.16
N ILE A 57 -3.64 12.35 -15.95
CA ILE A 57 -3.53 13.58 -15.17
C ILE A 57 -2.71 14.64 -15.90
N ASN A 58 -1.60 14.23 -16.54
CA ASN A 58 -0.77 15.15 -17.33
C ASN A 58 -1.52 15.79 -18.47
N GLY A 59 -2.55 15.13 -19.02
CA GLY A 59 -3.46 15.71 -20.00
C GLY A 59 -4.31 16.89 -19.47
N TYR A 60 -4.48 17.01 -18.14
CA TYR A 60 -5.15 18.15 -17.50
C TYR A 60 -4.23 19.33 -17.17
N GLY A 61 -2.93 19.19 -17.45
CA GLY A 61 -1.93 20.25 -17.31
C GLY A 61 -1.12 20.19 -16.02
N VAL A 62 -0.16 21.12 -15.94
CA VAL A 62 0.88 21.12 -14.89
C VAL A 62 0.31 21.30 -13.47
N ILE A 63 -0.74 22.09 -13.31
CA ILE A 63 -1.39 22.32 -12.02
C ILE A 63 -1.99 21.02 -11.47
N ALA A 64 -2.69 20.25 -12.32
CA ALA A 64 -3.25 18.96 -11.93
C ALA A 64 -2.16 17.94 -11.57
N ALA A 65 -1.11 17.86 -12.38
CA ALA A 65 0.04 16.97 -12.09
C ALA A 65 0.73 17.34 -10.78
N SER A 66 0.93 18.64 -10.52
CA SER A 66 1.48 19.12 -9.25
C SER A 66 0.58 18.78 -8.06
N ALA A 67 -0.73 18.96 -8.20
CA ALA A 67 -1.71 18.67 -7.16
C ALA A 67 -1.68 17.19 -6.76
N VAL A 68 -1.65 16.28 -7.74
CA VAL A 68 -1.55 14.83 -7.48
C VAL A 68 -0.21 14.48 -6.85
N ALA A 69 0.90 15.03 -7.32
CA ALA A 69 2.21 14.78 -6.75
C ALA A 69 2.28 15.16 -5.26
N VAL A 70 1.69 16.29 -4.90
CA VAL A 70 1.63 16.76 -3.50
C VAL A 70 0.64 15.93 -2.68
N GLY A 71 -0.57 15.72 -3.20
CA GLY A 71 -1.60 14.93 -2.53
C GLY A 71 -1.15 13.50 -2.23
N SER A 72 -0.51 12.86 -3.21
CA SER A 72 0.05 11.51 -3.05
C SER A 72 1.12 11.43 -1.96
N LYS A 73 2.00 12.43 -1.82
CA LYS A 73 3.01 12.45 -0.75
C LYS A 73 2.37 12.44 0.63
N VAL A 74 1.32 13.24 0.84
CA VAL A 74 0.61 13.31 2.12
C VAL A 74 -0.13 12.00 2.39
N VAL A 75 -0.84 11.47 1.40
CA VAL A 75 -1.61 10.21 1.55
C VAL A 75 -0.68 9.01 1.77
N ASN A 76 0.49 8.98 1.14
CA ASN A 76 1.47 7.91 1.34
C ASN A 76 1.94 7.80 2.79
N LEU A 77 1.97 8.88 3.56
CA LEU A 77 2.26 8.81 5.01
C LEU A 77 1.19 7.99 5.74
N SER A 78 -0.09 8.21 5.41
CA SER A 78 -1.21 7.44 5.97
C SER A 78 -1.15 5.97 5.54
N GLN A 79 -0.89 5.74 4.28
CA GLN A 79 -0.80 4.39 3.71
C GLN A 79 0.37 3.59 4.29
N THR A 80 1.50 4.24 4.58
CA THR A 80 2.65 3.61 5.24
C THR A 80 2.27 3.08 6.62
N GLY A 81 1.50 3.83 7.40
CA GLY A 81 1.02 3.39 8.72
C GLY A 81 0.09 2.17 8.61
N ILE A 82 -0.86 2.19 7.69
CA ILE A 82 -1.79 1.08 7.45
C ILE A 82 -1.03 -0.16 6.95
N SER A 83 -0.10 0.01 6.02
CA SER A 83 0.72 -1.07 5.46
C SER A 83 1.62 -1.74 6.50
N ALA A 84 2.28 -0.94 7.35
CA ALA A 84 3.10 -1.47 8.45
C ALA A 84 2.27 -2.32 9.42
N LEU A 85 1.08 -1.82 9.80
CA LEU A 85 0.14 -2.56 10.64
C LEU A 85 -0.31 -3.86 9.97
N SER A 86 -0.64 -3.80 8.68
CA SER A 86 -1.09 -4.96 7.90
C SER A 86 -0.01 -6.04 7.80
N THR A 87 1.25 -5.65 7.64
CA THR A 87 2.39 -6.57 7.65
C THR A 87 2.52 -7.29 8.98
N GLY A 88 2.38 -6.58 10.11
CA GLY A 88 2.39 -7.16 11.44
C GLY A 88 1.22 -8.15 11.65
N VAL A 89 0.01 -7.74 11.28
CA VAL A 89 -1.19 -8.59 11.35
C VAL A 89 -1.05 -9.83 10.48
N GLY A 90 -0.58 -9.67 9.24
CA GLY A 90 -0.36 -10.79 8.31
C GLY A 90 0.64 -11.80 8.89
N THR A 91 1.76 -11.32 9.43
CA THR A 91 2.77 -12.17 10.06
C THR A 91 2.21 -12.93 11.27
N MET A 92 1.53 -12.24 12.19
CA MET A 92 0.93 -12.87 13.36
C MET A 92 -0.18 -13.86 12.99
N ALA A 93 -1.04 -13.52 12.04
CA ALA A 93 -2.09 -14.41 11.56
C ALA A 93 -1.49 -15.65 10.88
N GLY A 94 -0.51 -15.47 9.99
CA GLY A 94 0.19 -16.57 9.33
C GLY A 94 0.87 -17.53 10.31
N GLN A 95 1.54 -17.01 11.35
CA GLN A 95 2.14 -17.83 12.41
C GLN A 95 1.08 -18.62 13.18
N ASN A 96 -0.06 -18.02 13.52
CA ASN A 96 -1.14 -18.71 14.22
C ASN A 96 -1.81 -19.77 13.34
N ILE A 97 -1.97 -19.52 12.04
CA ILE A 97 -2.48 -20.52 11.08
C ILE A 97 -1.50 -21.69 10.98
N GLY A 98 -0.20 -21.40 10.80
CA GLY A 98 0.84 -22.45 10.76
C GLY A 98 0.96 -23.27 12.04
N ALA A 99 0.64 -22.67 13.20
CA ALA A 99 0.58 -23.35 14.48
C ALA A 99 -0.76 -24.09 14.75
N ASN A 100 -1.67 -24.17 13.77
CA ASN A 100 -3.01 -24.74 13.86
C ASN A 100 -3.88 -24.13 14.98
N LYS A 101 -3.81 -22.79 15.12
CA LYS A 101 -4.57 -21.99 16.09
C LYS A 101 -5.50 -20.99 15.39
N PRO A 102 -6.55 -21.45 14.68
CA PRO A 102 -7.40 -20.59 13.84
C PRO A 102 -8.14 -19.52 14.64
N GLU A 103 -8.56 -19.80 15.87
CA GLU A 103 -9.24 -18.82 16.73
C GLU A 103 -8.35 -17.62 17.08
N ARG A 104 -7.04 -17.86 17.30
CA ARG A 104 -6.07 -16.79 17.53
C ARG A 104 -5.79 -15.98 16.26
N ALA A 105 -5.76 -16.65 15.11
CA ALA A 105 -5.61 -15.98 13.83
C ALA A 105 -6.80 -15.04 13.58
N ASP A 106 -8.04 -15.52 13.75
CA ASP A 106 -9.25 -14.74 13.59
C ASP A 106 -9.30 -13.52 14.55
N LYS A 107 -8.94 -13.72 15.83
CA LYS A 107 -8.83 -12.62 16.78
C LYS A 107 -7.79 -11.58 16.35
N THR A 108 -6.64 -12.01 15.87
CA THR A 108 -5.57 -11.13 15.35
C THR A 108 -6.09 -10.29 14.18
N ILE A 109 -6.78 -10.92 13.24
CA ILE A 109 -7.37 -10.26 12.06
C ILE A 109 -8.38 -9.19 12.47
N ARG A 110 -9.34 -9.54 13.33
CA ARG A 110 -10.38 -8.60 13.79
C ARG A 110 -9.78 -7.40 14.53
N ILE A 111 -8.80 -7.62 15.39
CA ILE A 111 -8.10 -6.53 16.07
C ILE A 111 -7.35 -5.68 15.06
N GLY A 112 -6.62 -6.31 14.12
CA GLY A 112 -5.89 -5.62 13.07
C GLY A 112 -6.76 -4.71 12.21
N VAL A 113 -7.92 -5.22 11.76
CA VAL A 113 -8.88 -4.41 10.99
C VAL A 113 -9.37 -3.20 11.79
N ARG A 114 -9.70 -3.40 13.08
CA ARG A 114 -10.14 -2.28 13.94
C ARG A 114 -9.04 -1.23 14.10
N CYS A 115 -7.80 -1.67 14.34
CA CYS A 115 -6.66 -0.75 14.45
C CYS A 115 -6.40 0.00 13.13
N ALA A 116 -6.46 -0.68 11.99
CA ALA A 116 -6.29 -0.04 10.68
C ALA A 116 -7.40 0.98 10.39
N LEU A 117 -8.65 0.67 10.76
CA LEU A 117 -9.76 1.62 10.64
C LEU A 117 -9.58 2.84 11.53
N VAL A 118 -9.10 2.66 12.78
CA VAL A 118 -8.78 3.79 13.65
C VAL A 118 -7.72 4.68 13.03
N VAL A 119 -6.64 4.09 12.48
CA VAL A 119 -5.61 4.85 11.76
C VAL A 119 -6.21 5.59 10.56
N ALA A 120 -7.05 4.92 9.77
CA ALA A 120 -7.72 5.52 8.62
C ALA A 120 -8.61 6.71 9.03
N ILE A 121 -9.43 6.55 10.10
CA ILE A 121 -10.30 7.62 10.62
C ILE A 121 -9.47 8.81 11.11
N VAL A 122 -8.43 8.57 11.89
CA VAL A 122 -7.56 9.63 12.42
C VAL A 122 -6.88 10.39 11.28
N MET A 123 -6.30 9.68 10.33
CA MET A 123 -5.60 10.30 9.18
C MET A 123 -6.59 11.05 8.28
N PHE A 124 -7.75 10.47 8.00
CA PHE A 124 -8.81 11.16 7.27
C PHE A 124 -9.24 12.43 7.98
N GLY A 125 -9.48 12.37 9.29
CA GLY A 125 -9.86 13.53 10.11
C GLY A 125 -8.81 14.65 10.08
N ILE A 126 -7.52 14.31 10.23
CA ILE A 126 -6.40 15.27 10.12
C ILE A 126 -6.37 15.92 8.74
N ILE A 127 -6.46 15.12 7.68
CA ILE A 127 -6.42 15.63 6.30
C ILE A 127 -7.62 16.55 6.01
N GLN A 128 -8.82 16.22 6.50
CA GLN A 128 -10.00 17.06 6.29
C GLN A 128 -9.97 18.34 7.13
N ALA A 129 -9.39 18.29 8.34
CA ALA A 129 -9.33 19.44 9.25
C ALA A 129 -8.28 20.48 8.84
N ILE A 130 -7.10 20.04 8.41
CA ILE A 130 -5.97 20.92 8.11
C ILE A 130 -5.30 20.64 6.75
N PRO A 131 -6.04 20.57 5.65
CA PRO A 131 -5.46 20.22 4.35
C PRO A 131 -4.47 21.29 3.85
N GLY A 132 -4.75 22.57 4.08
CA GLY A 132 -3.91 23.68 3.63
C GLY A 132 -2.49 23.64 4.22
N PRO A 133 -2.31 23.57 5.55
CA PRO A 133 -1.00 23.39 6.16
C PRO A 133 -0.26 22.15 5.63
N LEU A 134 -0.93 21.01 5.47
CA LEU A 134 -0.31 19.78 4.95
C LEU A 134 0.20 19.94 3.51
N VAL A 135 -0.56 20.58 2.64
CA VAL A 135 -0.14 20.87 1.27
C VAL A 135 1.06 21.82 1.25
N LYS A 136 1.03 22.87 2.07
CA LYS A 136 2.11 23.90 2.14
C LYS A 136 3.46 23.35 2.60
N LEU A 137 3.50 22.18 3.26
CA LEU A 137 4.74 21.49 3.60
C LEU A 137 5.50 21.02 2.34
N PHE A 138 4.77 20.72 1.26
CA PHE A 138 5.34 20.14 0.04
C PHE A 138 5.32 21.11 -1.15
N ASN A 139 4.34 22.01 -1.21
CA ASN A 139 4.22 22.99 -2.28
C ASN A 139 3.61 24.29 -1.74
N ARG A 140 4.29 25.41 -2.01
CA ARG A 140 3.86 26.76 -1.61
C ARG A 140 3.35 27.60 -2.79
N ASP A 141 3.27 27.02 -3.99
CA ASP A 141 2.76 27.71 -5.16
C ASP A 141 1.27 28.02 -5.00
N PRO A 142 0.85 29.29 -4.97
CA PRO A 142 -0.53 29.67 -4.81
C PRO A 142 -1.44 29.14 -5.93
N ALA A 143 -0.92 29.00 -7.15
CA ALA A 143 -1.69 28.53 -8.31
C ALA A 143 -2.08 27.05 -8.18
N ALA A 144 -1.26 26.24 -7.53
CA ALA A 144 -1.53 24.81 -7.33
C ALA A 144 -2.15 24.48 -5.96
N LEU A 145 -2.23 25.45 -5.05
CA LEU A 145 -2.63 25.21 -3.66
C LEU A 145 -4.08 24.71 -3.55
N GLU A 146 -5.00 25.38 -4.19
CA GLU A 146 -6.44 25.05 -4.10
C GLU A 146 -6.71 23.67 -4.70
N GLU A 147 -6.16 23.39 -5.88
CA GLU A 147 -6.32 22.09 -6.53
C GLU A 147 -5.63 20.96 -5.74
N SER A 148 -4.49 21.23 -5.11
CA SER A 148 -3.81 20.27 -4.24
C SER A 148 -4.64 19.94 -2.98
N ILE A 149 -5.31 20.93 -2.39
CA ILE A 149 -6.22 20.71 -1.26
C ILE A 149 -7.41 19.85 -1.71
N ARG A 150 -7.98 20.16 -2.86
CA ARG A 150 -9.09 19.40 -3.44
C ARG A 150 -8.70 17.95 -3.72
N CYS A 151 -7.57 17.75 -4.40
CA CYS A 151 -6.99 16.43 -4.66
C CYS A 151 -6.77 15.65 -3.36
N LEU A 152 -6.13 16.26 -2.35
CA LEU A 152 -5.84 15.63 -1.08
C LEU A 152 -7.10 15.16 -0.35
N ARG A 153 -8.17 15.95 -0.36
CA ARG A 153 -9.45 15.57 0.23
C ARG A 153 -10.06 14.34 -0.43
N TYR A 154 -10.05 14.26 -1.77
CA TYR A 154 -10.53 13.08 -2.48
C TYR A 154 -9.66 11.84 -2.21
N LEU A 155 -8.33 12.00 -2.30
CA LEU A 155 -7.40 10.92 -2.05
C LEU A 155 -7.47 10.36 -0.61
N SER A 156 -7.83 11.18 0.37
CA SER A 156 -7.95 10.72 1.77
C SER A 156 -9.06 9.69 2.00
N LEU A 157 -10.08 9.65 1.13
CA LEU A 157 -11.14 8.65 1.19
C LEU A 157 -10.62 7.22 0.98
N MET A 158 -9.49 7.08 0.28
CA MET A 158 -8.84 5.80 0.03
C MET A 158 -8.38 5.08 1.28
N ALA A 159 -8.16 5.78 2.38
CA ALA A 159 -7.68 5.18 3.62
C ALA A 159 -8.62 4.08 4.14
N PHE A 160 -9.92 4.19 3.89
CA PHE A 160 -10.91 3.22 4.36
C PHE A 160 -10.86 1.88 3.59
N PRO A 161 -11.01 1.84 2.25
CA PRO A 161 -10.87 0.59 1.52
C PRO A 161 -9.47 -0.01 1.65
N SER A 162 -8.42 0.81 1.68
CA SER A 162 -7.04 0.35 1.88
C SER A 162 -6.84 -0.37 3.21
N ALA A 163 -7.50 0.07 4.29
CA ALA A 163 -7.41 -0.58 5.60
C ALA A 163 -7.85 -2.05 5.55
N PHE A 164 -8.91 -2.35 4.80
CA PHE A 164 -9.36 -3.72 4.59
C PHE A 164 -8.44 -4.45 3.61
N PHE A 165 -8.20 -3.85 2.45
CA PHE A 165 -7.44 -4.46 1.37
C PHE A 165 -6.06 -4.94 1.81
N PHE A 166 -5.25 -4.06 2.43
CA PHE A 166 -3.90 -4.42 2.85
C PHE A 166 -3.86 -5.51 3.91
N ILE A 167 -4.80 -5.55 4.85
CA ILE A 167 -4.84 -6.60 5.87
C ILE A 167 -5.15 -7.95 5.24
N TYR A 168 -6.20 -8.04 4.43
CA TYR A 168 -6.60 -9.31 3.83
C TYR A 168 -5.57 -9.84 2.83
N VAL A 169 -4.94 -8.96 2.07
CA VAL A 169 -3.86 -9.33 1.16
C VAL A 169 -2.61 -9.77 1.91
N ALA A 170 -2.25 -9.09 3.01
CA ALA A 170 -1.12 -9.50 3.85
C ALA A 170 -1.33 -10.89 4.46
N ILE A 171 -2.55 -11.20 4.90
CA ILE A 171 -2.91 -12.53 5.42
C ILE A 171 -2.82 -13.59 4.33
N ALA A 172 -3.37 -13.32 3.14
CA ALA A 172 -3.30 -14.23 2.00
C ALA A 172 -1.84 -14.53 1.63
N THR A 173 -1.00 -13.51 1.57
CA THR A 173 0.44 -13.66 1.31
C THR A 173 1.15 -14.46 2.40
N ALA A 174 0.89 -14.16 3.68
CA ALA A 174 1.49 -14.86 4.82
C ALA A 174 1.03 -16.32 4.93
N SER A 175 -0.18 -16.62 4.42
CA SER A 175 -0.73 -17.99 4.35
C SER A 175 -0.26 -18.77 3.11
N GLY A 176 0.61 -18.18 2.27
CA GLY A 176 1.16 -18.81 1.06
C GLY A 176 0.33 -18.64 -0.22
N PHE A 177 -0.80 -17.92 -0.15
CA PHE A 177 -1.65 -17.64 -1.32
C PHE A 177 -1.14 -16.43 -2.12
N THR A 178 0.14 -16.42 -2.46
CA THR A 178 0.81 -15.27 -3.12
C THR A 178 0.27 -14.97 -4.52
N VAL A 179 -0.10 -16.01 -5.28
CA VAL A 179 -0.72 -15.83 -6.60
C VAL A 179 -2.09 -15.15 -6.49
N PHE A 180 -2.88 -15.52 -5.47
CA PHE A 180 -4.15 -14.87 -5.19
C PHE A 180 -3.95 -13.40 -4.81
N SER A 181 -2.99 -13.11 -3.95
CA SER A 181 -2.62 -11.72 -3.60
C SER A 181 -2.20 -10.91 -4.81
N MET A 182 -1.38 -11.48 -5.69
CA MET A 182 -1.01 -10.86 -6.97
C MET A 182 -2.24 -10.53 -7.80
N PHE A 183 -3.18 -11.48 -7.95
CA PHE A 183 -4.40 -11.28 -8.70
C PHE A 183 -5.27 -10.16 -8.12
N CYS A 184 -5.42 -10.08 -6.78
CA CYS A 184 -6.12 -8.99 -6.10
C CYS A 184 -5.51 -7.63 -6.42
N HIS A 185 -4.18 -7.51 -6.41
CA HIS A 185 -3.50 -6.24 -6.74
C HIS A 185 -3.60 -5.88 -8.22
N VAL A 186 -3.55 -6.87 -9.12
CA VAL A 186 -3.76 -6.63 -10.56
C VAL A 186 -5.20 -6.15 -10.80
N LEU A 187 -6.17 -6.79 -10.15
CA LEU A 187 -7.57 -6.38 -10.26
C LEU A 187 -7.78 -4.95 -9.74
N ASP A 188 -7.25 -4.64 -8.55
CA ASP A 188 -7.32 -3.31 -7.96
C ASP A 188 -6.59 -2.26 -8.81
N GLY A 189 -5.31 -2.47 -9.09
CA GLY A 189 -4.48 -1.49 -9.77
C GLY A 189 -4.82 -1.29 -11.23
N VAL A 190 -5.01 -2.36 -11.99
CA VAL A 190 -5.23 -2.26 -13.45
C VAL A 190 -6.70 -2.11 -13.79
N VAL A 191 -7.56 -2.99 -13.24
CA VAL A 191 -8.97 -3.00 -13.64
C VAL A 191 -9.74 -1.91 -12.89
N VAL A 192 -9.75 -1.94 -11.55
CA VAL A 192 -10.58 -1.02 -10.76
C VAL A 192 -10.08 0.40 -10.91
N ARG A 193 -8.81 0.66 -10.67
CA ARG A 193 -8.22 2.01 -10.70
C ARG A 193 -8.34 2.67 -12.06
N VAL A 194 -7.93 1.99 -13.12
CA VAL A 194 -7.95 2.55 -14.48
C VAL A 194 -9.38 2.66 -14.98
N ALA A 195 -10.18 1.59 -14.83
CA ALA A 195 -11.57 1.61 -15.30
C ALA A 195 -12.42 2.63 -14.56
N LEU A 196 -12.26 2.72 -13.22
CA LEU A 196 -12.99 3.67 -12.39
C LEU A 196 -12.59 5.12 -12.72
N SER A 197 -11.29 5.39 -12.89
CA SER A 197 -10.81 6.71 -13.31
C SER A 197 -11.42 7.13 -14.65
N LEU A 198 -11.43 6.26 -15.64
CA LEU A 198 -12.01 6.54 -16.96
C LEU A 198 -13.53 6.66 -16.91
N LEU A 199 -14.22 5.80 -16.17
CA LEU A 199 -15.66 5.80 -16.01
C LEU A 199 -16.13 7.10 -15.33
N LEU A 200 -15.55 7.47 -14.20
CA LEU A 200 -15.91 8.68 -13.46
C LEU A 200 -15.60 9.94 -14.27
N THR A 201 -14.50 9.92 -15.02
CA THR A 201 -14.07 11.08 -15.80
C THR A 201 -14.89 11.26 -17.07
N ARG A 202 -15.11 10.19 -17.86
CA ARG A 202 -15.72 10.28 -19.20
C ARG A 202 -17.22 10.04 -19.19
N VAL A 203 -17.71 9.09 -18.37
CA VAL A 203 -19.14 8.73 -18.36
C VAL A 203 -19.92 9.63 -17.41
N PHE A 204 -19.41 9.82 -16.18
CA PHE A 204 -20.06 10.69 -15.21
C PHE A 204 -19.68 12.17 -15.32
N GLY A 205 -18.75 12.53 -16.22
CA GLY A 205 -18.37 13.91 -16.47
C GLY A 205 -17.71 14.63 -15.29
N MET A 206 -17.18 13.88 -14.30
CA MET A 206 -16.58 14.45 -13.09
C MET A 206 -15.22 15.12 -13.36
N GLY A 207 -14.67 15.00 -14.57
CA GLY A 207 -13.39 15.58 -14.93
C GLY A 207 -12.26 15.11 -14.01
N LEU A 208 -11.45 16.04 -13.54
CA LEU A 208 -10.29 15.75 -12.71
C LEU A 208 -10.64 15.09 -11.36
N ALA A 209 -11.79 15.44 -10.76
CA ALA A 209 -12.26 14.81 -9.52
C ALA A 209 -12.52 13.31 -9.69
N GLY A 210 -12.99 12.88 -10.88
CA GLY A 210 -13.17 11.48 -11.22
C GLY A 210 -11.85 10.71 -11.26
N VAL A 211 -10.78 11.35 -11.75
CA VAL A 211 -9.43 10.74 -11.71
C VAL A 211 -8.96 10.57 -10.28
N TYR A 212 -9.13 11.60 -9.43
CA TYR A 212 -8.72 11.52 -8.02
C TYR A 212 -9.43 10.40 -7.26
N LEU A 213 -10.72 10.24 -7.46
CA LEU A 213 -11.50 9.15 -6.86
C LEU A 213 -11.12 7.77 -7.43
N GLY A 214 -10.78 7.71 -8.70
CA GLY A 214 -10.36 6.45 -9.34
C GLY A 214 -8.95 6.01 -9.00
N MET A 215 -8.09 6.92 -8.52
CA MET A 215 -6.73 6.58 -8.06
C MET A 215 -6.70 5.73 -6.80
N GLY A 216 -7.78 5.70 -6.06
CA GLY A 216 -7.99 4.99 -4.84
C GLY A 216 -8.49 3.64 -4.97
#